data_ad5990861b9994fb5ffa5948a79066bc
#
_entry.id   ad5990861b9994fb5ffa5948a79066bc
#
_cell.length_a   1.000
_cell.length_b   1.000
_cell.length_c   1.000
_cell.angle_alpha   90.00
_cell.angle_beta   90.00
_cell.angle_gamma   90.00
#
_symmetry.space_group_name_H-M   'P 1'
#
loop_
_entity.id
_entity.type
_entity.pdbx_description
1 polymer ?
#
loop_
_entity_poly.entity_id
_entity_poly.type
_entity_poly.pdbx_seq_one_letter_code
_entity_poly.pdbx_strand_id
1 'polypeptide(L)'
;SYRNWELCMVDAGQDADVGALVQERASTDSRIRYQKLDSNEGIAGNTNQGFALATGDYIALLDHDDILHPCALWYVAEAIAKQGADFVYTDEVTFEGDIDHLTVYHFKPDYMLDNLRSNNYICHLSVFSAALLAKVGGDERAEFNGSQDYDLYLRLTEQAEKIVHIPHLLYYWRSSPASVASNISAKTYCLEAAMEALRAHYERMGVPVDAVTMV
;
A
#
# COMPACT_ATOMS: atom_id res chain seq x y z
N SER A 1 -19.82 4.00 4.05
CA SER A 1 -20.87 3.17 3.47
C SER A 1 -20.69 1.67 3.78
N TYR A 2 -19.55 1.05 3.54
CA TYR A 2 -19.25 -0.32 3.97
C TYR A 2 -18.86 -0.34 5.44
N ARG A 3 -19.41 -1.28 6.24
CA ARG A 3 -19.25 -1.26 7.71
C ARG A 3 -18.37 -2.38 8.27
N ASN A 4 -18.10 -3.42 7.49
CA ASN A 4 -17.31 -4.57 7.93
C ASN A 4 -15.82 -4.32 7.62
N TRP A 5 -15.18 -3.47 8.43
CA TRP A 5 -13.77 -3.13 8.36
C TRP A 5 -13.17 -2.99 9.77
N GLU A 6 -11.90 -3.16 9.87
CA GLU A 6 -11.09 -2.79 11.02
C GLU A 6 -9.95 -1.86 10.57
N LEU A 7 -9.53 -0.95 11.44
CA LEU A 7 -8.37 -0.08 11.26
C LEU A 7 -7.27 -0.54 12.22
N CYS A 8 -6.22 -1.14 11.68
CA CYS A 8 -5.06 -1.60 12.43
C CYS A 8 -3.99 -0.49 12.40
N MET A 9 -3.81 0.20 13.51
CA MET A 9 -2.85 1.29 13.65
C MET A 9 -1.64 0.83 14.44
N VAL A 10 -0.47 0.93 13.81
CA VAL A 10 0.83 0.64 14.43
C VAL A 10 1.59 1.94 14.61
N ASP A 11 2.01 2.23 15.84
CA ASP A 11 2.68 3.47 16.20
C ASP A 11 4.09 3.21 16.72
N ALA A 12 5.08 3.55 15.92
CA ALA A 12 6.51 3.52 16.24
C ALA A 12 7.07 4.91 16.62
N GLY A 13 6.22 5.95 16.66
CA GLY A 13 6.61 7.32 16.98
C GLY A 13 6.95 7.53 18.44
N GLN A 14 7.46 8.71 18.77
CA GLN A 14 7.79 9.10 20.14
C GLN A 14 6.72 10.03 20.76
N ASP A 15 5.71 10.43 19.97
CA ASP A 15 4.68 11.36 20.41
C ASP A 15 3.59 10.61 21.19
N ALA A 16 3.46 10.93 22.48
CA ALA A 16 2.46 10.31 23.35
C ALA A 16 1.02 10.77 23.03
N ASP A 17 0.84 11.93 22.39
CA ASP A 17 -0.50 12.47 22.07
C ASP A 17 -1.17 11.66 20.97
N VAL A 18 -0.40 11.08 20.04
CA VAL A 18 -0.93 10.18 19.00
C VAL A 18 -1.60 8.96 19.64
N GLY A 19 -0.89 8.29 20.57
CA GLY A 19 -1.44 7.12 21.27
C GLY A 19 -2.70 7.45 22.05
N ALA A 20 -2.72 8.58 22.77
CA ALA A 20 -3.89 9.02 23.53
C ALA A 20 -5.11 9.29 22.63
N LEU A 21 -4.89 9.99 21.49
CA LEU A 21 -5.94 10.27 20.52
C LEU A 21 -6.55 8.98 19.92
N VAL A 22 -5.70 8.03 19.54
CA VAL A 22 -6.16 6.77 18.95
C VAL A 22 -6.92 5.93 19.98
N GLN A 23 -6.44 5.86 21.21
CA GLN A 23 -7.13 5.14 22.31
C GLN A 23 -8.49 5.77 22.62
N GLU A 24 -8.61 7.11 22.62
CA GLU A 24 -9.89 7.79 22.76
C GLU A 24 -10.87 7.33 21.68
N ARG A 25 -10.45 7.30 20.41
CA ARG A 25 -11.30 6.85 19.30
C ARG A 25 -11.65 5.37 19.40
N ALA A 26 -10.69 4.52 19.71
CA ALA A 26 -10.89 3.08 19.89
C ALA A 26 -11.86 2.76 21.04
N SER A 27 -11.94 3.60 22.07
CA SER A 27 -12.90 3.42 23.16
C SER A 27 -14.37 3.56 22.71
N THR A 28 -14.63 4.26 21.62
CA THR A 28 -15.97 4.49 21.05
C THR A 28 -16.24 3.71 19.76
N ASP A 29 -15.19 3.19 19.09
CA ASP A 29 -15.32 2.38 17.89
C ASP A 29 -14.40 1.15 17.99
N SER A 30 -14.99 -0.01 18.27
CA SER A 30 -14.26 -1.28 18.45
C SER A 30 -13.56 -1.81 17.19
N ARG A 31 -13.79 -1.19 16.03
CA ARG A 31 -13.10 -1.51 14.77
C ARG A 31 -11.70 -0.91 14.72
N ILE A 32 -11.37 0.03 15.59
CA ILE A 32 -10.04 0.65 15.67
C ILE A 32 -9.19 -0.18 16.62
N ARG A 33 -8.09 -0.72 16.11
CA ARG A 33 -7.10 -1.50 16.85
C ARG A 33 -5.78 -0.74 16.86
N TYR A 34 -5.16 -0.63 18.00
CA TYR A 34 -3.94 0.15 18.18
C TYR A 34 -2.86 -0.69 18.84
N GLN A 35 -1.66 -0.62 18.28
CA GLN A 35 -0.46 -1.22 18.85
C GLN A 35 0.67 -0.19 18.89
N LYS A 36 1.18 0.10 20.09
CA LYS A 36 2.40 0.85 20.29
C LYS A 36 3.59 -0.10 20.16
N LEU A 37 4.58 0.26 19.37
CA LEU A 37 5.85 -0.48 19.29
C LEU A 37 6.87 0.10 20.27
N ASP A 38 7.73 -0.76 20.80
CA ASP A 38 8.84 -0.37 21.67
C ASP A 38 9.95 0.36 20.90
N SER A 39 10.08 0.06 19.61
CA SER A 39 11.07 0.66 18.71
C SER A 39 10.54 0.78 17.29
N ASN A 40 11.12 1.69 16.51
CA ASN A 40 10.85 1.80 15.09
C ASN A 40 11.64 0.72 14.32
N GLU A 41 10.92 -0.21 13.70
CA GLU A 41 11.46 -1.34 12.92
C GLU A 41 11.64 -1.00 11.41
N GLY A 42 11.49 0.28 11.06
CA GLY A 42 11.47 0.73 9.66
C GLY A 42 10.10 0.53 9.00
N ILE A 43 9.97 0.96 7.74
CA ILE A 43 8.66 0.97 7.06
C ILE A 43 8.12 -0.45 6.96
N ALA A 44 8.87 -1.37 6.37
CA ALA A 44 8.44 -2.77 6.21
C ALA A 44 8.16 -3.45 7.56
N GLY A 45 9.03 -3.29 8.56
CA GLY A 45 8.84 -3.87 9.89
C GLY A 45 7.56 -3.38 10.56
N ASN A 46 7.32 -2.06 10.54
CA ASN A 46 6.11 -1.48 11.13
C ASN A 46 4.85 -1.94 10.37
N THR A 47 4.88 -2.02 9.03
CA THR A 47 3.76 -2.54 8.22
C THR A 47 3.47 -4.00 8.55
N ASN A 48 4.49 -4.82 8.74
CA ASN A 48 4.35 -6.24 9.11
C ASN A 48 3.68 -6.42 10.48
N GLN A 49 3.93 -5.52 11.43
CA GLN A 49 3.18 -5.50 12.70
C GLN A 49 1.69 -5.19 12.45
N GLY A 50 1.38 -4.32 11.48
CA GLY A 50 0.02 -4.06 11.04
C GLY A 50 -0.64 -5.30 10.42
N PHE A 51 0.08 -6.03 9.57
CA PHE A 51 -0.40 -7.29 9.00
C PHE A 51 -0.69 -8.34 10.09
N ALA A 52 0.21 -8.47 11.06
CA ALA A 52 0.03 -9.38 12.20
C ALA A 52 -1.17 -9.01 13.08
N LEU A 53 -1.52 -7.73 13.16
CA LEU A 53 -2.67 -7.24 13.90
C LEU A 53 -3.99 -7.47 13.15
N ALA A 54 -3.97 -7.49 11.81
CA ALA A 54 -5.16 -7.62 10.99
C ALA A 54 -5.80 -9.01 11.09
N THR A 55 -7.14 -9.04 11.11
CA THR A 55 -7.96 -10.27 11.18
C THR A 55 -8.94 -10.40 10.03
N GLY A 56 -9.01 -9.40 9.15
CA GLY A 56 -9.90 -9.40 7.99
C GLY A 56 -9.44 -10.35 6.88
N ASP A 57 -10.38 -10.77 6.03
CA ASP A 57 -10.09 -11.60 4.85
C ASP A 57 -9.30 -10.83 3.78
N TYR A 58 -9.36 -9.49 3.81
CA TYR A 58 -8.65 -8.58 2.92
C TYR A 58 -7.92 -7.52 3.69
N ILE A 59 -6.77 -7.09 3.17
CA ILE A 59 -5.90 -6.07 3.74
C ILE A 59 -5.81 -4.92 2.74
N ALA A 60 -5.98 -3.69 3.24
CA ALA A 60 -5.77 -2.45 2.51
C ALA A 60 -4.62 -1.67 3.16
N LEU A 61 -3.70 -1.15 2.36
CA LEU A 61 -2.65 -0.26 2.84
C LEU A 61 -3.15 1.19 2.83
N LEU A 62 -2.95 1.89 3.94
CA LEU A 62 -3.33 3.30 4.10
C LEU A 62 -2.20 4.04 4.85
N ASP A 63 -1.63 5.02 4.20
CA ASP A 63 -0.63 5.88 4.81
C ASP A 63 -1.28 6.83 5.82
N HIS A 64 -0.57 7.12 6.91
CA HIS A 64 -1.11 7.81 8.08
C HIS A 64 -1.51 9.27 7.83
N ASP A 65 -1.00 9.88 6.77
CA ASP A 65 -1.26 11.27 6.37
C ASP A 65 -2.22 11.40 5.18
N ASP A 66 -2.71 10.27 4.65
CA ASP A 66 -3.59 10.21 3.49
C ASP A 66 -5.08 10.07 3.87
N ILE A 67 -5.94 10.18 2.87
CA ILE A 67 -7.39 10.14 3.06
C ILE A 67 -8.03 9.16 2.07
N LEU A 68 -8.94 8.31 2.57
CA LEU A 68 -9.79 7.49 1.70
C LEU A 68 -11.07 8.23 1.32
N HIS A 69 -11.47 8.08 0.07
CA HIS A 69 -12.81 8.51 -0.35
C HIS A 69 -13.89 7.75 0.46
N PRO A 70 -14.98 8.41 0.91
CA PRO A 70 -16.01 7.78 1.75
C PRO A 70 -16.64 6.52 1.17
N CYS A 71 -16.58 6.32 -0.15
CA CYS A 71 -17.09 5.13 -0.84
C CYS A 71 -15.99 4.10 -1.18
N ALA A 72 -14.71 4.32 -0.86
CA ALA A 72 -13.61 3.45 -1.27
C ALA A 72 -13.85 2.00 -0.89
N LEU A 73 -14.09 1.72 0.38
CA LEU A 73 -14.33 0.36 0.87
C LEU A 73 -15.59 -0.31 0.28
N TRP A 74 -16.58 0.48 -0.12
CA TRP A 74 -17.77 -0.05 -0.78
C TRP A 74 -17.44 -0.54 -2.19
N TYR A 75 -16.73 0.26 -2.99
CA TYR A 75 -16.31 -0.15 -4.34
C TYR A 75 -15.38 -1.36 -4.31
N VAL A 76 -14.46 -1.41 -3.36
CA VAL A 76 -13.57 -2.56 -3.15
C VAL A 76 -14.37 -3.82 -2.81
N ALA A 77 -15.27 -3.74 -1.82
CA ALA A 77 -16.11 -4.88 -1.45
C ALA A 77 -17.02 -5.34 -2.61
N GLU A 78 -17.52 -4.40 -3.42
CA GLU A 78 -18.29 -4.72 -4.62
C GLU A 78 -17.45 -5.45 -5.67
N ALA A 79 -16.23 -5.00 -5.95
CA ALA A 79 -15.32 -5.65 -6.89
C ALA A 79 -14.97 -7.08 -6.43
N ILE A 80 -14.68 -7.27 -5.16
CA ILE A 80 -14.44 -8.58 -4.56
C ILE A 80 -15.68 -9.49 -4.74
N ALA A 81 -16.84 -9.02 -4.32
CA ALA A 81 -18.07 -9.83 -4.33
C ALA A 81 -18.56 -10.19 -5.74
N LYS A 82 -18.42 -9.27 -6.70
CA LYS A 82 -18.95 -9.47 -8.07
C LYS A 82 -17.95 -10.16 -8.99
N GLN A 83 -16.66 -9.94 -8.80
CA GLN A 83 -15.61 -10.37 -9.72
C GLN A 83 -14.68 -11.45 -9.14
N GLY A 84 -14.78 -11.74 -7.83
CA GLY A 84 -13.90 -12.70 -7.17
C GLY A 84 -12.45 -12.21 -7.11
N ALA A 85 -12.23 -10.89 -7.02
CA ALA A 85 -10.91 -10.33 -7.00
C ALA A 85 -10.16 -10.73 -5.73
N ASP A 86 -8.91 -11.15 -5.87
CA ASP A 86 -7.98 -11.38 -4.77
C ASP A 86 -6.92 -10.27 -4.64
N PHE A 87 -6.81 -9.43 -5.69
CA PHE A 87 -6.06 -8.18 -5.68
C PHE A 87 -6.86 -7.07 -6.37
N VAL A 88 -6.99 -5.92 -5.71
CA VAL A 88 -7.72 -4.75 -6.22
C VAL A 88 -6.84 -3.52 -6.09
N TYR A 89 -6.89 -2.61 -7.06
CA TYR A 89 -6.29 -1.27 -6.94
C TYR A 89 -7.20 -0.21 -7.57
N THR A 90 -6.99 1.05 -7.18
CA THR A 90 -7.83 2.17 -7.60
C THR A 90 -7.02 3.30 -8.20
N ASP A 91 -7.70 4.26 -8.83
CA ASP A 91 -7.10 5.54 -9.16
C ASP A 91 -6.90 6.39 -7.90
N GLU A 92 -5.99 7.34 -7.98
CA GLU A 92 -5.65 8.25 -6.89
C GLU A 92 -5.51 9.69 -7.37
N VAL A 93 -5.57 10.62 -6.43
CA VAL A 93 -5.32 12.05 -6.68
C VAL A 93 -4.46 12.62 -5.56
N THR A 94 -3.47 13.43 -5.91
CA THR A 94 -2.68 14.14 -4.91
C THR A 94 -3.36 15.44 -4.48
N PHE A 95 -3.15 15.84 -3.23
CA PHE A 95 -3.62 17.11 -2.69
C PHE A 95 -2.55 17.77 -1.81
N GLU A 96 -2.64 19.10 -1.69
CA GLU A 96 -1.74 19.90 -0.87
C GLU A 96 -2.51 20.64 0.23
N GLY A 97 -2.05 20.54 1.47
CA GLY A 97 -2.70 21.18 2.62
C GLY A 97 -4.08 20.62 2.90
N ASP A 98 -5.12 21.10 2.23
CA ASP A 98 -6.50 20.68 2.36
C ASP A 98 -6.97 19.83 1.17
N ILE A 99 -7.92 18.93 1.39
CA ILE A 99 -8.51 18.03 0.37
C ILE A 99 -9.22 18.80 -0.75
N ASP A 100 -9.59 20.05 -0.51
CA ASP A 100 -10.16 20.92 -1.55
C ASP A 100 -9.12 21.43 -2.56
N HIS A 101 -7.82 21.20 -2.31
CA HIS A 101 -6.72 21.61 -3.16
C HIS A 101 -6.06 20.40 -3.86
N LEU A 102 -6.79 19.82 -4.82
CA LEU A 102 -6.32 18.70 -5.63
C LEU A 102 -5.29 19.17 -6.67
N THR A 103 -4.21 18.39 -6.88
CA THR A 103 -3.08 18.78 -7.74
C THR A 103 -2.89 17.84 -8.91
N VAL A 104 -2.54 16.57 -8.71
CA VAL A 104 -2.25 15.63 -9.78
C VAL A 104 -3.22 14.45 -9.74
N TYR A 105 -3.82 14.14 -10.88
CA TYR A 105 -4.73 13.00 -11.04
C TYR A 105 -3.98 11.84 -11.66
N HIS A 106 -3.96 10.71 -10.99
CA HIS A 106 -3.33 9.47 -11.44
C HIS A 106 -4.40 8.47 -11.88
N PHE A 107 -4.77 8.51 -13.17
CA PHE A 107 -5.63 7.52 -13.79
C PHE A 107 -4.77 6.35 -14.26
N LYS A 108 -5.08 5.17 -13.76
CA LYS A 108 -4.29 3.96 -13.98
C LYS A 108 -4.89 3.09 -15.08
N PRO A 109 -4.08 2.33 -15.82
CA PRO A 109 -4.60 1.33 -16.74
C PRO A 109 -5.14 0.11 -15.97
N ASP A 110 -5.90 -0.73 -16.65
CA ASP A 110 -6.10 -2.11 -16.21
C ASP A 110 -4.74 -2.81 -16.04
N TYR A 111 -4.71 -3.89 -15.26
CA TYR A 111 -3.44 -4.53 -14.92
C TYR A 111 -2.62 -4.93 -16.15
N MET A 112 -1.42 -4.41 -16.20
CA MET A 112 -0.42 -4.66 -17.24
C MET A 112 0.93 -4.94 -16.59
N LEU A 113 1.39 -6.18 -16.69
CA LEU A 113 2.66 -6.61 -16.09
C LEU A 113 3.86 -5.80 -16.59
N ASP A 114 3.94 -5.52 -17.89
CA ASP A 114 5.06 -4.77 -18.45
C ASP A 114 5.08 -3.30 -17.98
N ASN A 115 3.91 -2.73 -17.72
CA ASN A 115 3.83 -1.41 -17.10
C ASN A 115 4.29 -1.46 -15.63
N LEU A 116 3.87 -2.49 -14.87
CA LEU A 116 4.33 -2.66 -13.49
C LEU A 116 5.85 -2.89 -13.42
N ARG A 117 6.42 -3.58 -14.38
CA ARG A 117 7.89 -3.76 -14.50
C ARG A 117 8.66 -2.47 -14.81
N SER A 118 7.96 -1.46 -15.32
CA SER A 118 8.56 -0.18 -15.69
C SER A 118 8.30 0.93 -14.68
N ASN A 119 7.23 0.80 -13.89
CA ASN A 119 6.78 1.81 -12.95
C ASN A 119 5.86 1.19 -11.89
N ASN A 120 6.08 1.54 -10.62
CA ASN A 120 5.15 1.19 -9.54
C ASN A 120 3.87 2.05 -9.64
N TYR A 121 3.01 1.76 -10.62
CA TYR A 121 1.80 2.54 -10.86
C TYR A 121 0.62 2.14 -9.96
N ILE A 122 0.69 0.99 -9.30
CA ILE A 122 -0.41 0.48 -8.45
C ILE A 122 -0.56 1.33 -7.19
N CYS A 123 0.54 1.62 -6.47
CA CYS A 123 0.64 2.43 -5.24
C CYS A 123 -0.64 2.42 -4.38
N HIS A 124 -1.44 3.47 -4.41
CA HIS A 124 -2.60 3.67 -3.55
C HIS A 124 -3.91 3.76 -4.39
N LEU A 125 -5.00 3.25 -3.94
CA LEU A 125 -5.20 2.28 -2.90
C LEU A 125 -4.93 0.88 -3.45
N SER A 126 -4.21 0.05 -2.72
CA SER A 126 -4.09 -1.38 -3.01
C SER A 126 -4.79 -2.19 -1.93
N VAL A 127 -5.51 -3.24 -2.34
CA VAL A 127 -6.21 -4.17 -1.45
C VAL A 127 -6.00 -5.59 -1.95
N PHE A 128 -5.61 -6.48 -1.06
CA PHE A 128 -5.34 -7.88 -1.41
C PHE A 128 -5.87 -8.83 -0.34
N SER A 129 -6.17 -10.06 -0.73
CA SER A 129 -6.64 -11.05 0.24
C SER A 129 -5.52 -11.47 1.19
N ALA A 130 -5.86 -11.73 2.45
CA ALA A 130 -4.92 -12.26 3.44
C ALA A 130 -4.34 -13.62 2.99
N ALA A 131 -5.14 -14.42 2.28
CA ALA A 131 -4.69 -15.68 1.68
C ALA A 131 -3.62 -15.46 0.60
N LEU A 132 -3.77 -14.44 -0.25
CA LEU A 132 -2.78 -14.08 -1.26
C LEU A 132 -1.49 -13.56 -0.59
N LEU A 133 -1.61 -12.71 0.43
CA LEU A 133 -0.45 -12.25 1.22
C LEU A 133 0.32 -13.44 1.81
N ALA A 134 -0.38 -14.38 2.46
CA ALA A 134 0.25 -15.57 3.03
C ALA A 134 0.95 -16.44 1.99
N LYS A 135 0.39 -16.53 0.76
CA LYS A 135 0.97 -17.29 -0.36
C LYS A 135 2.32 -16.73 -0.84
N VAL A 136 2.56 -15.43 -0.65
CA VAL A 136 3.79 -14.75 -1.08
C VAL A 136 4.79 -14.48 0.06
N GLY A 137 4.59 -15.05 1.22
CA GLY A 137 5.48 -14.93 2.38
C GLY A 137 4.87 -14.26 3.59
N GLY A 138 3.79 -13.51 3.43
CA GLY A 138 3.02 -12.90 4.52
C GLY A 138 3.56 -11.56 5.01
N ASP A 139 4.55 -10.97 4.32
CA ASP A 139 5.30 -9.80 4.80
C ASP A 139 5.78 -8.85 3.71
N GLU A 140 6.07 -7.62 4.09
CA GLU A 140 6.99 -6.74 3.39
C GLU A 140 8.42 -7.06 3.81
N ARG A 141 9.35 -7.00 2.87
CA ARG A 141 10.76 -7.38 3.08
C ARG A 141 11.62 -6.15 3.32
N ALA A 142 12.31 -6.12 4.47
CA ALA A 142 13.10 -4.97 4.91
C ALA A 142 14.28 -4.62 4.00
N GLU A 143 14.80 -5.57 3.24
CA GLU A 143 15.85 -5.33 2.25
C GLU A 143 15.41 -4.42 1.11
N PHE A 144 14.08 -4.25 0.91
CA PHE A 144 13.51 -3.35 -0.09
C PHE A 144 12.93 -2.06 0.52
N ASN A 145 13.29 -1.70 1.74
CA ASN A 145 12.84 -0.46 2.37
C ASN A 145 13.05 0.76 1.44
N GLY A 146 11.97 1.51 1.24
CA GLY A 146 11.89 2.62 0.28
C GLY A 146 11.21 2.26 -1.04
N SER A 147 11.05 0.95 -1.33
CA SER A 147 10.26 0.37 -2.41
C SER A 147 9.70 -1.01 -1.99
N GLN A 148 9.43 -1.18 -0.69
CA GLN A 148 8.94 -2.42 -0.11
C GLN A 148 7.54 -2.79 -0.61
N ASP A 149 6.71 -1.78 -0.85
CA ASP A 149 5.39 -1.90 -1.47
C ASP A 149 5.48 -2.41 -2.91
N TYR A 150 6.46 -1.92 -3.66
CA TYR A 150 6.70 -2.36 -5.04
C TYR A 150 7.12 -3.83 -5.10
N ASP A 151 8.05 -4.26 -4.24
CA ASP A 151 8.39 -5.67 -4.10
C ASP A 151 7.16 -6.52 -3.73
N LEU A 152 6.36 -6.04 -2.78
CA LEU A 152 5.14 -6.72 -2.37
C LEU A 152 4.15 -6.85 -3.54
N TYR A 153 3.91 -5.78 -4.30
CA TYR A 153 2.98 -5.83 -5.45
C TYR A 153 3.46 -6.74 -6.56
N LEU A 154 4.77 -6.77 -6.85
CA LEU A 154 5.34 -7.73 -7.81
C LEU A 154 5.05 -9.17 -7.35
N ARG A 155 5.33 -9.52 -6.08
CA ARG A 155 5.05 -10.84 -5.53
C ARG A 155 3.55 -11.20 -5.53
N LEU A 156 2.70 -10.27 -5.12
CA LEU A 156 1.25 -10.47 -5.09
C LEU A 156 0.71 -10.70 -6.50
N THR A 157 1.09 -9.86 -7.48
CA THR A 157 0.61 -9.97 -8.86
C THR A 157 1.14 -11.21 -9.58
N GLU A 158 2.28 -11.76 -9.19
CA GLU A 158 2.80 -13.07 -9.66
C GLU A 158 1.89 -14.25 -9.28
N GLN A 159 1.14 -14.13 -8.18
CA GLN A 159 0.37 -15.20 -7.57
C GLN A 159 -1.13 -14.96 -7.53
N ALA A 160 -1.59 -13.75 -7.87
CA ALA A 160 -2.99 -13.39 -7.89
C ALA A 160 -3.75 -14.15 -8.99
N GLU A 161 -4.94 -14.62 -8.67
CA GLU A 161 -5.83 -15.27 -9.63
C GLU A 161 -6.70 -14.26 -10.36
N LYS A 162 -7.07 -13.17 -9.67
CA LYS A 162 -7.93 -12.13 -10.23
C LYS A 162 -7.56 -10.74 -9.74
N ILE A 163 -6.86 -10.00 -10.59
CA ILE A 163 -6.53 -8.59 -10.37
C ILE A 163 -7.63 -7.72 -10.99
N VAL A 164 -8.14 -6.76 -10.23
CA VAL A 164 -9.20 -5.84 -10.66
C VAL A 164 -8.77 -4.39 -10.42
N HIS A 165 -8.81 -3.59 -11.48
CA HIS A 165 -8.71 -2.14 -11.41
C HIS A 165 -10.10 -1.53 -11.21
N ILE A 166 -10.23 -0.61 -10.27
CA ILE A 166 -11.44 0.21 -10.08
C ILE A 166 -11.11 1.63 -10.59
N PRO A 167 -11.63 2.04 -11.76
CA PRO A 167 -11.29 3.33 -12.37
C PRO A 167 -12.03 4.50 -11.69
N HIS A 168 -11.81 4.66 -10.41
CA HIS A 168 -12.35 5.72 -9.58
C HIS A 168 -11.26 6.28 -8.67
N LEU A 169 -11.25 7.61 -8.48
CA LEU A 169 -10.38 8.31 -7.54
C LEU A 169 -10.86 8.04 -6.12
N LEU A 170 -10.34 6.98 -5.50
CA LEU A 170 -10.76 6.51 -4.17
C LEU A 170 -9.72 6.75 -3.09
N TYR A 171 -8.55 7.26 -3.47
CA TYR A 171 -7.46 7.58 -2.57
C TYR A 171 -6.97 9.01 -2.81
N TYR A 172 -6.82 9.75 -1.72
CA TYR A 172 -6.28 11.11 -1.74
C TYR A 172 -4.92 11.09 -1.07
N TRP A 173 -3.89 11.22 -1.89
CA TRP A 173 -2.50 11.18 -1.46
C TRP A 173 -2.02 12.59 -1.09
N ARG A 174 -1.57 12.75 0.14
CA ARG A 174 -1.05 14.04 0.61
C ARG A 174 0.33 14.32 0.04
N SER A 175 0.45 15.35 -0.78
CA SER A 175 1.75 15.84 -1.23
C SER A 175 2.44 16.61 -0.10
N SER A 176 3.66 16.20 0.22
CA SER A 176 4.49 16.89 1.20
C SER A 176 5.90 17.08 0.63
N PRO A 177 6.59 18.19 0.94
CA PRO A 177 8.00 18.39 0.54
C PRO A 177 8.94 17.31 1.06
N ALA A 178 8.55 16.58 2.11
CA ALA A 178 9.31 15.50 2.72
C ALA A 178 9.04 14.13 2.07
N SER A 179 8.03 14.01 1.20
CA SER A 179 7.68 12.73 0.57
C SER A 179 8.77 12.23 -0.38
N VAL A 180 8.84 10.92 -0.57
CA VAL A 180 9.79 10.29 -1.53
C VAL A 180 9.52 10.79 -2.94
N ALA A 181 8.23 10.92 -3.32
CA ALA A 181 7.81 11.35 -4.63
C ALA A 181 8.24 12.78 -5.01
N SER A 182 8.39 13.67 -4.01
CA SER A 182 8.78 15.07 -4.25
C SER A 182 10.29 15.28 -4.39
N ASN A 183 11.14 14.34 -3.95
CA ASN A 183 12.59 14.48 -4.00
C ASN A 183 13.33 13.16 -4.24
N ILE A 184 13.13 12.60 -5.44
CA ILE A 184 13.73 11.33 -5.88
C ILE A 184 15.28 11.40 -5.82
N SER A 185 15.90 12.53 -6.17
CA SER A 185 17.35 12.68 -6.20
C SER A 185 17.99 12.61 -4.81
N ALA A 186 17.26 12.94 -3.75
CA ALA A 186 17.74 12.84 -2.38
C ALA A 186 17.58 11.43 -1.76
N LYS A 187 16.87 10.52 -2.46
CA LYS A 187 16.53 9.19 -1.97
C LYS A 187 16.90 8.09 -2.97
N THR A 188 18.15 8.12 -3.44
CA THR A 188 18.70 7.14 -4.41
C THR A 188 18.51 5.68 -3.94
N TYR A 189 18.51 5.45 -2.61
CA TYR A 189 18.27 4.12 -2.06
C TYR A 189 16.90 3.52 -2.44
N CYS A 190 15.87 4.36 -2.62
CA CYS A 190 14.55 3.87 -3.06
C CYS A 190 14.61 3.32 -4.49
N LEU A 191 15.40 3.98 -5.36
CA LEU A 191 15.60 3.55 -6.74
C LEU A 191 16.42 2.25 -6.80
N GLU A 192 17.45 2.15 -5.96
CA GLU A 192 18.24 0.92 -5.83
C GLU A 192 17.36 -0.23 -5.33
N ALA A 193 16.53 0.00 -4.30
CA ALA A 193 15.59 -0.99 -3.81
C ALA A 193 14.56 -1.41 -4.88
N ALA A 194 14.05 -0.48 -5.69
CA ALA A 194 13.14 -0.79 -6.79
C ALA A 194 13.81 -1.67 -7.87
N MET A 195 15.05 -1.35 -8.23
CA MET A 195 15.81 -2.17 -9.18
C MET A 195 16.08 -3.58 -8.64
N GLU A 196 16.42 -3.70 -7.35
CA GLU A 196 16.60 -5.01 -6.71
C GLU A 196 15.29 -5.79 -6.64
N ALA A 197 14.15 -5.13 -6.34
CA ALA A 197 12.83 -5.77 -6.37
C ALA A 197 12.51 -6.33 -7.77
N LEU A 198 12.84 -5.57 -8.83
CA LEU A 198 12.68 -6.05 -10.21
C LEU A 198 13.61 -7.23 -10.54
N ARG A 199 14.89 -7.20 -10.11
CA ARG A 199 15.80 -8.33 -10.31
C ARG A 199 15.25 -9.59 -9.63
N ALA A 200 14.82 -9.46 -8.38
CA ALA A 200 14.21 -10.56 -7.64
C ALA A 200 12.92 -11.07 -8.32
N HIS A 201 12.11 -10.17 -8.89
CA HIS A 201 10.93 -10.54 -9.68
C HIS A 201 11.31 -11.37 -10.91
N TYR A 202 12.26 -10.90 -11.72
CA TYR A 202 12.69 -11.62 -12.92
C TYR A 202 13.30 -13.00 -12.59
N GLU A 203 14.07 -13.09 -11.49
CA GLU A 203 14.61 -14.36 -11.00
C GLU A 203 13.49 -15.33 -10.62
N ARG A 204 12.47 -14.90 -9.85
CA ARG A 204 11.30 -15.74 -9.50
C ARG A 204 10.52 -16.21 -10.72
N MET A 205 10.42 -15.34 -11.74
CA MET A 205 9.71 -15.66 -12.98
C MET A 205 10.53 -16.49 -13.95
N GLY A 206 11.82 -16.77 -13.67
CA GLY A 206 12.72 -17.49 -14.58
C GLY A 206 13.00 -16.75 -15.88
N VAL A 207 12.88 -15.43 -15.90
CA VAL A 207 13.11 -14.58 -17.07
C VAL A 207 14.54 -14.04 -17.02
N PRO A 208 15.42 -14.44 -17.95
CA PRO A 208 16.78 -13.90 -17.99
C PRO A 208 16.75 -12.40 -18.39
N VAL A 209 17.48 -11.58 -17.66
CA VAL A 209 17.66 -10.16 -17.95
C VAL A 209 19.15 -9.81 -17.90
N ASP A 210 19.64 -9.04 -18.86
CA ASP A 210 21.04 -8.61 -18.90
C ASP A 210 21.31 -7.50 -17.86
N ALA A 211 20.34 -6.58 -17.68
CA ALA A 211 20.40 -5.50 -16.72
C ALA A 211 19.01 -4.96 -16.37
N VAL A 212 18.87 -4.43 -15.16
CA VAL A 212 17.76 -3.58 -14.73
C VAL A 212 18.35 -2.18 -14.52
N THR A 213 17.88 -1.22 -15.31
CA THR A 213 18.37 0.16 -15.29
C THR A 213 17.21 1.15 -15.23
N MET A 214 17.46 2.29 -14.64
CA MET A 214 16.55 3.43 -14.75
C MET A 214 16.68 4.08 -16.14
N VAL A 215 15.55 4.55 -16.65
CA VAL A 215 15.44 5.34 -17.87
C VAL A 215 15.08 6.78 -17.53
#